data_ec88229fd4e4743fb4856e090b9c0bae
#
_entry.id   ec88229fd4e4743fb4856e090b9c0bae
#
_cell.length_a   1.000
_cell.length_b   1.000
_cell.length_c   1.000
_cell.angle_alpha   90.00
_cell.angle_beta   90.00
_cell.angle_gamma   90.00
#
_symmetry.space_group_name_H-M   'P 1'
#
loop_
_entity.id
_entity.type
_entity.pdbx_description
1 polymer ?
#
loop_
_entity_poly.entity_id
_entity_poly.type
_entity_poly.pdbx_seq_one_letter_code
_entity_poly.pdbx_strand_id
1 'polypeptide(L)'
;CTVIGTSYGEGSGSPDVWSEELDNDYGYTQIFKTAAEMSNTTRATRYRGYADEWQRIWNLKLREHKIDIERAMLFGQRASQSGINYTEGISGHIIKNGTSVVDDSALSYSSGAPYFRSSATSELTYDRLLSDFEVVYDPARGGGQSKLALASLPVITFFNKLGADFFVNRSYMAGTSTTVNDVTALRYNMAEKDGKFGHKIMMVDTIHGSMALVKEPLFRGFASGFLQMVDLDHVAYRPLVGNGVNRDTHIVTNVQSADEDLRKDMILTEAGLEVSLPETHYLLHLEGV
;
A
#
# COMPACT_ATOMS: atom_id res chain seq x y z
N CYS A 1 -14.36 -27.20 17.96
CA CYS A 1 -13.55 -28.43 18.06
C CYS A 1 -12.22 -28.20 17.38
N THR A 2 -11.12 -28.43 18.06
CA THR A 2 -9.79 -28.40 17.46
C THR A 2 -9.38 -29.79 17.04
N VAL A 3 -9.03 -29.99 15.77
CA VAL A 3 -8.51 -31.26 15.28
C VAL A 3 -7.05 -31.37 15.67
N ILE A 4 -6.73 -32.27 16.55
CA ILE A 4 -5.36 -32.47 17.05
C ILE A 4 -4.54 -33.37 16.12
N GLY A 5 -5.22 -34.22 15.35
CA GLY A 5 -4.61 -35.11 14.37
C GLY A 5 -5.64 -36.13 13.88
N THR A 6 -5.29 -36.85 12.81
CA THR A 6 -6.09 -37.97 12.29
C THR A 6 -5.49 -39.30 12.74
N SER A 7 -6.33 -40.20 13.16
CA SER A 7 -5.91 -41.57 13.53
C SER A 7 -6.83 -42.57 12.80
N TYR A 8 -6.23 -43.60 12.23
CA TYR A 8 -6.94 -44.63 11.49
C TYR A 8 -6.73 -46.00 12.18
N GLY A 9 -7.73 -46.85 12.07
CA GLY A 9 -7.65 -48.21 12.54
C GLY A 9 -6.69 -49.06 11.70
N GLU A 10 -6.11 -50.10 12.30
CA GLU A 10 -5.28 -51.07 11.58
C GLU A 10 -6.10 -51.74 10.46
N GLY A 11 -5.60 -51.72 9.23
CA GLY A 11 -6.32 -52.26 8.06
C GLY A 11 -7.42 -51.35 7.48
N SER A 12 -7.56 -50.10 7.93
CA SER A 12 -8.50 -49.14 7.37
C SER A 12 -8.09 -48.72 5.95
N GLY A 13 -9.07 -48.44 5.12
CA GLY A 13 -8.86 -47.93 3.76
C GLY A 13 -8.29 -46.48 3.73
N SER A 14 -8.00 -45.99 2.54
CA SER A 14 -7.53 -44.62 2.33
C SER A 14 -8.62 -43.62 2.81
N PRO A 15 -8.25 -42.52 3.49
CA PRO A 15 -9.20 -41.48 3.83
C PRO A 15 -9.77 -40.78 2.59
N ASP A 16 -10.93 -40.15 2.74
CA ASP A 16 -11.46 -39.27 1.71
C ASP A 16 -10.50 -38.11 1.44
N VAL A 17 -10.37 -37.75 0.17
CA VAL A 17 -9.52 -36.64 -0.25
C VAL A 17 -10.19 -35.33 0.14
N TRP A 18 -9.53 -34.55 0.96
CA TRP A 18 -9.92 -33.18 1.20
C TRP A 18 -9.34 -32.29 0.10
N SER A 19 -10.19 -31.59 -0.61
CA SER A 19 -9.78 -30.62 -1.65
C SER A 19 -10.46 -29.30 -1.36
N GLU A 20 -9.70 -28.24 -1.46
CA GLU A 20 -10.15 -26.87 -1.36
C GLU A 20 -9.96 -26.19 -2.72
N GLU A 21 -11.01 -25.55 -3.22
CA GLU A 21 -10.93 -24.80 -4.47
C GLU A 21 -10.37 -23.40 -4.16
N LEU A 22 -9.46 -22.93 -5.04
CA LEU A 22 -8.95 -21.57 -4.98
C LEU A 22 -10.04 -20.60 -5.44
N ASP A 23 -10.38 -19.64 -4.61
CA ASP A 23 -11.23 -18.52 -5.01
C ASP A 23 -10.43 -17.55 -5.89
N ASN A 24 -11.01 -17.18 -7.03
CA ASN A 24 -10.38 -16.31 -8.01
C ASN A 24 -11.24 -15.06 -8.23
N ASP A 25 -10.60 -13.90 -8.13
CA ASP A 25 -11.20 -12.64 -8.57
C ASP A 25 -10.46 -12.14 -9.83
N TYR A 26 -11.03 -11.18 -10.52
CA TYR A 26 -10.48 -10.61 -11.73
C TYR A 26 -10.24 -9.12 -11.58
N GLY A 27 -9.21 -8.61 -12.25
CA GLY A 27 -8.90 -7.19 -12.37
C GLY A 27 -8.97 -6.73 -13.82
N TYR A 28 -9.04 -5.42 -14.01
CA TYR A 28 -8.89 -4.80 -15.33
C TYR A 28 -7.54 -4.10 -15.44
N THR A 29 -6.97 -4.10 -16.65
CA THR A 29 -5.89 -3.19 -17.00
C THR A 29 -6.48 -1.82 -17.37
N GLN A 30 -5.81 -0.76 -16.94
CA GLN A 30 -6.18 0.62 -17.23
C GLN A 30 -5.18 1.24 -18.20
N ILE A 31 -5.68 2.03 -19.15
CA ILE A 31 -4.86 2.76 -20.12
C ILE A 31 -4.58 4.15 -19.59
N PHE A 32 -3.30 4.43 -19.35
CA PHE A 32 -2.80 5.74 -18.96
C PHE A 32 -2.18 6.43 -20.16
N LYS A 33 -2.55 7.69 -20.41
CA LYS A 33 -2.03 8.50 -21.53
C LYS A 33 -1.68 9.88 -21.03
N THR A 34 -0.46 10.31 -21.31
CA THR A 34 -0.01 11.68 -21.02
C THR A 34 0.68 12.25 -22.25
N ALA A 35 0.22 13.38 -22.75
CA ALA A 35 0.80 14.03 -23.92
C ALA A 35 1.64 15.25 -23.52
N ALA A 36 2.75 15.44 -24.23
CA ALA A 36 3.53 16.66 -24.22
C ALA A 36 3.41 17.32 -25.60
N GLU A 37 3.15 18.61 -25.61
CA GLU A 37 2.92 19.39 -26.83
C GLU A 37 3.66 20.71 -26.76
N MET A 38 4.27 21.13 -27.87
CA MET A 38 4.96 22.41 -27.99
C MET A 38 4.98 22.88 -29.44
N SER A 39 4.71 24.15 -29.67
CA SER A 39 4.82 24.76 -31.01
C SER A 39 6.27 24.81 -31.49
N ASN A 40 6.47 24.72 -32.82
CA ASN A 40 7.81 24.78 -33.39
C ASN A 40 8.48 26.15 -33.18
N THR A 41 7.70 27.23 -33.10
CA THR A 41 8.19 28.56 -32.73
C THR A 41 8.80 28.57 -31.33
N THR A 42 8.11 28.00 -30.34
CA THR A 42 8.62 27.89 -28.98
C THR A 42 9.87 27.03 -28.91
N ARG A 43 9.94 25.93 -29.68
CA ARG A 43 11.12 25.06 -29.77
C ARG A 43 12.34 25.77 -30.37
N ALA A 44 12.12 26.64 -31.32
CA ALA A 44 13.17 27.43 -31.96
C ALA A 44 13.68 28.56 -31.05
N THR A 45 12.87 29.00 -30.09
CA THR A 45 13.22 30.12 -29.21
C THR A 45 14.13 29.65 -28.09
N ARG A 46 15.26 30.34 -27.87
CA ARG A 46 16.16 30.09 -26.74
C ARG A 46 15.75 30.93 -25.54
N TYR A 47 15.37 30.25 -24.45
CA TYR A 47 15.05 30.93 -23.21
C TYR A 47 16.31 31.15 -22.35
N ARG A 48 16.35 32.31 -21.67
CA ARG A 48 17.44 32.62 -20.74
C ARG A 48 17.28 31.79 -19.47
N GLY A 49 18.24 30.90 -19.19
CA GLY A 49 18.21 30.04 -17.98
C GLY A 49 17.85 28.56 -18.22
N TYR A 50 17.34 28.20 -19.40
CA TYR A 50 17.07 26.80 -19.74
C TYR A 50 17.65 26.49 -21.13
N ALA A 51 18.41 25.41 -21.19
CA ALA A 51 19.05 24.99 -22.44
C ALA A 51 18.05 24.35 -23.41
N ASP A 52 17.08 23.58 -22.89
CA ASP A 52 16.08 22.87 -23.66
C ASP A 52 14.73 22.84 -22.91
N GLU A 53 13.77 23.63 -23.42
CA GLU A 53 12.43 23.72 -22.84
C GLU A 53 11.61 22.46 -23.13
N TRP A 54 11.83 21.79 -24.27
CA TRP A 54 11.16 20.53 -24.57
C TRP A 54 11.50 19.46 -23.55
N GLN A 55 12.79 19.30 -23.23
CA GLN A 55 13.25 18.33 -22.24
C GLN A 55 12.68 18.61 -20.86
N ARG A 56 12.55 19.89 -20.47
CA ARG A 56 11.93 20.28 -19.20
C ARG A 56 10.47 19.85 -19.13
N ILE A 57 9.67 20.16 -20.16
CA ILE A 57 8.25 19.79 -20.24
C ILE A 57 8.12 18.26 -20.25
N TRP A 58 8.95 17.59 -21.03
CA TRP A 58 8.95 16.13 -21.12
C TRP A 58 9.17 15.47 -19.75
N ASN A 59 10.15 15.94 -18.99
CA ASN A 59 10.43 15.42 -17.64
C ASN A 59 9.27 15.67 -16.66
N LEU A 60 8.59 16.81 -16.78
CA LEU A 60 7.39 17.09 -15.98
C LEU A 60 6.24 16.15 -16.35
N LYS A 61 6.00 15.93 -17.63
CA LYS A 61 4.95 15.04 -18.13
C LYS A 61 5.22 13.57 -17.78
N LEU A 62 6.47 13.13 -17.81
CA LEU A 62 6.85 11.80 -17.36
C LEU A 62 6.58 11.60 -15.85
N ARG A 63 6.87 12.64 -15.04
CA ARG A 63 6.55 12.61 -13.60
C ARG A 63 5.04 12.57 -13.36
N GLU A 64 4.28 13.39 -14.09
CA GLU A 64 2.81 13.41 -14.03
C GLU A 64 2.24 12.02 -14.36
N HIS A 65 2.71 11.40 -15.44
CA HIS A 65 2.29 10.07 -15.87
C HIS A 65 2.55 8.99 -14.79
N LYS A 66 3.73 9.03 -14.15
CA LYS A 66 4.05 8.10 -13.05
C LYS A 66 3.14 8.31 -11.83
N ILE A 67 2.85 9.57 -11.48
CA ILE A 67 1.93 9.90 -10.38
C ILE A 67 0.51 9.42 -10.67
N ASP A 68 0.04 9.50 -11.89
CA ASP A 68 -1.29 9.02 -12.28
C ASP A 68 -1.40 7.49 -12.15
N ILE A 69 -0.36 6.76 -12.57
CA ILE A 69 -0.28 5.31 -12.38
C ILE A 69 -0.27 4.97 -10.89
N GLU A 70 0.58 5.63 -10.09
CA GLU A 70 0.70 5.41 -8.65
C GLU A 70 -0.63 5.65 -7.91
N ARG A 71 -1.34 6.73 -8.26
CA ARG A 71 -2.68 7.02 -7.70
C ARG A 71 -3.69 5.92 -8.02
N ALA A 72 -3.69 5.43 -9.25
CA ALA A 72 -4.59 4.35 -9.64
C ALA A 72 -4.25 3.04 -8.90
N MET A 73 -2.96 2.73 -8.72
CA MET A 73 -2.52 1.53 -7.99
C MET A 73 -2.81 1.63 -6.47
N LEU A 74 -2.81 2.83 -5.89
CA LEU A 74 -3.14 3.03 -4.48
C LEU A 74 -4.65 3.09 -4.21
N PHE A 75 -5.41 3.87 -5.03
CA PHE A 75 -6.79 4.27 -4.73
C PHE A 75 -7.81 3.85 -5.78
N GLY A 76 -7.38 3.22 -6.87
CA GLY A 76 -8.28 2.83 -7.96
C GLY A 76 -9.43 1.95 -7.47
N GLN A 77 -10.58 2.07 -8.13
CA GLN A 77 -11.72 1.19 -7.93
C GLN A 77 -12.00 0.46 -9.23
N ARG A 78 -12.16 -0.85 -9.16
CA ARG A 78 -12.47 -1.67 -10.32
C ARG A 78 -13.80 -1.28 -10.93
N ALA A 79 -13.76 -0.85 -12.16
CA ALA A 79 -14.95 -0.53 -12.95
C ALA A 79 -14.69 -0.75 -14.43
N SER A 80 -15.76 -1.05 -15.17
CA SER A 80 -15.77 -1.04 -16.64
C SER A 80 -17.02 -0.30 -17.08
N GLN A 81 -16.83 0.86 -17.71
CA GLN A 81 -17.93 1.68 -18.16
C GLN A 81 -17.65 2.23 -19.57
N SER A 82 -18.57 1.98 -20.49
CA SER A 82 -18.50 2.48 -21.89
C SER A 82 -17.17 2.16 -22.58
N GLY A 83 -16.60 0.97 -22.34
CA GLY A 83 -15.32 0.54 -22.92
C GLY A 83 -14.08 1.12 -22.25
N ILE A 84 -14.24 1.87 -21.16
CA ILE A 84 -13.14 2.36 -20.33
C ILE A 84 -13.02 1.45 -19.11
N ASN A 85 -11.86 0.87 -18.94
CA ASN A 85 -11.54 0.00 -17.82
C ASN A 85 -10.69 0.75 -16.79
N TYR A 86 -11.01 0.52 -15.51
CA TYR A 86 -10.28 1.06 -14.37
C TYR A 86 -9.70 -0.09 -13.56
N THR A 87 -8.44 0.01 -13.20
CA THR A 87 -7.76 -0.96 -12.33
C THR A 87 -8.18 -0.77 -10.88
N GLU A 88 -8.21 -1.86 -10.13
CA GLU A 88 -8.39 -1.81 -8.68
C GLU A 88 -7.06 -1.53 -8.00
N GLY A 89 -7.04 -0.58 -7.07
CA GLY A 89 -5.88 -0.26 -6.26
C GLY A 89 -5.85 -1.08 -4.97
N ILE A 90 -4.72 -1.04 -4.26
CA ILE A 90 -4.52 -1.80 -3.01
C ILE A 90 -5.61 -1.45 -1.98
N SER A 91 -5.92 -0.15 -1.79
CA SER A 91 -7.00 0.28 -0.87
C SER A 91 -8.35 -0.32 -1.26
N GLY A 92 -8.66 -0.41 -2.56
CA GLY A 92 -9.88 -1.02 -3.07
C GLY A 92 -9.99 -2.50 -2.72
N HIS A 93 -8.91 -3.26 -2.95
CA HIS A 93 -8.85 -4.68 -2.60
C HIS A 93 -9.04 -4.92 -1.09
N ILE A 94 -8.40 -4.10 -0.23
CA ILE A 94 -8.52 -4.24 1.21
C ILE A 94 -9.94 -3.92 1.67
N ILE A 95 -10.55 -2.82 1.20
CA ILE A 95 -11.88 -2.39 1.63
C ILE A 95 -12.97 -3.35 1.13
N LYS A 96 -12.86 -3.81 -0.10
CA LYS A 96 -13.85 -4.69 -0.72
C LYS A 96 -13.90 -6.07 -0.07
N ASN A 97 -12.74 -6.63 0.21
CA ASN A 97 -12.61 -7.98 0.75
C ASN A 97 -12.49 -7.96 2.29
N GLY A 98 -12.32 -6.78 2.88
CA GLY A 98 -11.98 -6.61 4.29
C GLY A 98 -13.17 -6.62 5.23
N THR A 99 -12.89 -7.05 6.45
CA THR A 99 -13.77 -6.77 7.58
C THR A 99 -13.47 -5.38 8.11
N SER A 100 -14.40 -4.44 7.97
CA SER A 100 -14.24 -3.11 8.54
C SER A 100 -14.54 -3.18 10.04
N VAL A 101 -13.59 -2.74 10.85
CA VAL A 101 -13.80 -2.49 12.28
C VAL A 101 -14.02 -1.00 12.44
N VAL A 102 -15.28 -0.59 12.46
CA VAL A 102 -15.67 0.82 12.61
C VAL A 102 -15.97 1.14 14.08
N ASP A 103 -16.22 0.13 14.90
CA ASP A 103 -16.57 0.33 16.30
C ASP A 103 -15.94 -0.71 17.21
N ASP A 104 -15.56 -0.26 18.38
CA ASP A 104 -14.68 -0.93 19.33
C ASP A 104 -15.32 -2.08 20.11
N SER A 105 -16.61 -2.27 19.99
CA SER A 105 -17.37 -3.23 20.78
C SER A 105 -17.48 -4.63 20.17
N ALA A 106 -17.05 -4.80 18.92
CA ALA A 106 -17.17 -6.08 18.20
C ALA A 106 -15.87 -6.45 17.47
N LEU A 107 -14.90 -6.93 18.19
CA LEU A 107 -13.80 -7.74 17.63
C LEU A 107 -14.34 -9.09 17.14
N SER A 108 -15.17 -9.08 16.11
CA SER A 108 -15.54 -10.30 15.40
C SER A 108 -14.51 -10.51 14.29
N TYR A 109 -13.46 -11.24 14.58
CA TYR A 109 -12.52 -11.69 13.58
C TYR A 109 -13.21 -12.66 12.63
N SER A 110 -13.55 -12.22 11.45
CA SER A 110 -13.82 -13.12 10.35
C SER A 110 -12.48 -13.66 9.86
N SER A 111 -12.24 -14.94 10.06
CA SER A 111 -11.02 -15.59 9.58
C SER A 111 -10.93 -15.45 8.06
N GLY A 112 -9.82 -14.90 7.54
CA GLY A 112 -9.53 -14.85 6.11
C GLY A 112 -9.81 -13.52 5.42
N ALA A 113 -10.31 -12.48 6.10
CA ALA A 113 -10.52 -11.17 5.48
C ALA A 113 -9.34 -10.20 5.74
N PRO A 114 -8.98 -9.31 4.79
CA PRO A 114 -8.04 -8.21 5.04
C PRO A 114 -8.58 -7.32 6.15
N TYR A 115 -7.67 -6.67 6.85
CA TYR A 115 -8.04 -5.89 8.02
C TYR A 115 -8.09 -4.39 7.69
N PHE A 116 -9.24 -3.79 7.90
CA PHE A 116 -9.46 -2.36 7.76
C PHE A 116 -9.94 -1.78 9.09
N ARG A 117 -9.24 -0.76 9.60
CA ARG A 117 -9.66 -0.02 10.80
C ARG A 117 -9.85 1.47 10.48
N SER A 118 -10.98 2.03 10.89
CA SER A 118 -11.18 3.48 11.01
C SER A 118 -11.33 3.82 12.50
N SER A 119 -10.54 4.75 12.98
CA SER A 119 -10.54 5.14 14.41
C SER A 119 -10.15 6.60 14.58
N ALA A 120 -10.76 7.26 15.57
CA ALA A 120 -10.30 8.57 15.98
C ALA A 120 -8.92 8.49 16.65
N THR A 121 -8.11 9.54 16.52
CA THR A 121 -6.79 9.61 17.15
C THR A 121 -6.80 9.44 18.66
N SER A 122 -7.91 9.83 19.33
CA SER A 122 -8.09 9.69 20.77
C SER A 122 -8.40 8.25 21.22
N GLU A 123 -8.88 7.42 20.31
CA GLU A 123 -9.34 6.05 20.61
C GLU A 123 -8.30 5.00 20.27
N LEU A 124 -7.40 5.29 19.32
CA LEU A 124 -6.36 4.38 18.91
C LEU A 124 -5.23 4.35 19.95
N THR A 125 -5.24 3.33 20.79
CA THR A 125 -4.20 3.07 21.78
C THR A 125 -3.15 2.10 21.23
N TYR A 126 -2.01 2.02 21.92
CA TYR A 126 -0.97 1.06 21.58
C TYR A 126 -1.46 -0.41 21.67
N ASP A 127 -2.27 -0.72 22.67
CA ASP A 127 -2.80 -2.08 22.87
C ASP A 127 -3.74 -2.49 21.71
N ARG A 128 -4.53 -1.55 21.20
CA ARG A 128 -5.39 -1.79 20.02
C ARG A 128 -4.58 -2.03 18.77
N LEU A 129 -3.55 -1.22 18.53
CA LEU A 129 -2.61 -1.42 17.43
C LEU A 129 -1.92 -2.79 17.51
N LEU A 130 -1.53 -3.19 18.70
CA LEU A 130 -0.90 -4.49 18.92
C LEU A 130 -1.84 -5.65 18.58
N SER A 131 -3.13 -5.53 18.95
CA SER A 131 -4.16 -6.51 18.60
C SER A 131 -4.39 -6.57 17.07
N ASP A 132 -4.35 -5.44 16.38
CA ASP A 132 -4.42 -5.42 14.91
C ASP A 132 -3.22 -6.12 14.27
N PHE A 133 -2.04 -5.88 14.81
CA PHE A 133 -0.80 -6.51 14.32
C PHE A 133 -0.77 -8.02 14.59
N GLU A 134 -1.34 -8.49 15.69
CA GLU A 134 -1.52 -9.92 15.93
C GLU A 134 -2.27 -10.59 14.77
N VAL A 135 -3.33 -9.97 14.28
CA VAL A 135 -4.12 -10.47 13.15
C VAL A 135 -3.37 -10.36 11.82
N VAL A 136 -2.71 -9.23 11.58
CA VAL A 136 -2.05 -8.94 10.29
C VAL A 136 -0.79 -9.78 10.09
N TYR A 137 -0.08 -10.11 11.18
CA TYR A 137 1.13 -10.93 11.16
C TYR A 137 0.87 -12.41 11.50
N ASP A 138 -0.39 -12.84 11.54
CA ASP A 138 -0.71 -14.24 11.81
C ASP A 138 -0.12 -15.14 10.71
N PRO A 139 0.78 -16.09 11.07
CA PRO A 139 1.37 -17.01 10.09
C PRO A 139 0.35 -17.86 9.35
N ALA A 140 -0.83 -18.11 9.94
CA ALA A 140 -1.91 -18.87 9.31
C ALA A 140 -2.49 -18.15 8.06
N ARG A 141 -2.28 -16.85 7.95
CA ARG A 141 -2.70 -16.04 6.77
C ARG A 141 -1.72 -16.08 5.61
N GLY A 142 -0.55 -16.72 5.78
CA GLY A 142 0.46 -16.88 4.74
C GLY A 142 1.31 -15.64 4.46
N GLY A 143 1.17 -14.56 5.24
CA GLY A 143 1.93 -13.32 5.06
C GLY A 143 3.33 -13.36 5.67
N GLY A 144 4.24 -12.53 5.12
CA GLY A 144 5.58 -12.34 5.66
C GLY A 144 5.60 -11.58 6.99
N GLN A 145 6.63 -11.80 7.79
CA GLN A 145 6.85 -11.08 9.07
C GLN A 145 7.39 -9.66 8.88
N SER A 146 7.75 -9.28 7.66
CA SER A 146 8.23 -7.94 7.34
C SER A 146 7.35 -7.33 6.25
N LYS A 147 6.70 -6.21 6.55
CA LYS A 147 5.77 -5.53 5.64
C LYS A 147 6.20 -4.10 5.37
N LEU A 148 5.84 -3.61 4.17
CA LEU A 148 5.99 -2.20 3.81
C LEU A 148 4.75 -1.43 4.30
N ALA A 149 4.97 -0.38 5.08
CA ALA A 149 3.90 0.51 5.54
C ALA A 149 4.02 1.89 4.88
N LEU A 150 3.12 2.18 3.95
CA LEU A 150 2.99 3.50 3.35
C LEU A 150 2.15 4.36 4.29
N ALA A 151 2.64 5.52 4.68
CA ALA A 151 1.95 6.37 5.64
C ALA A 151 1.97 7.85 5.25
N SER A 152 0.90 8.54 5.62
CA SER A 152 0.86 9.99 5.58
C SER A 152 1.74 10.62 6.66
N LEU A 153 2.10 11.88 6.48
CA LEU A 153 2.92 12.60 7.45
C LEU A 153 2.24 12.76 8.83
N PRO A 154 0.93 13.08 8.93
CA PRO A 154 0.23 13.12 10.21
C PRO A 154 0.23 11.79 10.95
N VAL A 155 0.05 10.68 10.24
CA VAL A 155 0.07 9.33 10.83
C VAL A 155 1.46 9.00 11.39
N ILE A 156 2.53 9.31 10.67
CA ILE A 156 3.90 9.15 11.18
C ILE A 156 4.10 9.96 12.47
N THR A 157 3.60 11.20 12.51
CA THR A 157 3.67 12.04 13.71
C THR A 157 2.86 11.44 14.87
N PHE A 158 1.70 10.86 14.58
CA PHE A 158 0.88 10.17 15.58
C PHE A 158 1.62 8.97 16.18
N PHE A 159 2.22 8.12 15.35
CA PHE A 159 3.01 6.99 15.84
C PHE A 159 4.19 7.42 16.72
N ASN A 160 4.87 8.51 16.38
CA ASN A 160 5.93 9.07 17.20
C ASN A 160 5.42 9.54 18.58
N LYS A 161 4.25 10.19 18.62
CA LYS A 161 3.62 10.61 19.88
C LYS A 161 3.19 9.41 20.72
N LEU A 162 2.56 8.43 20.10
CA LEU A 162 2.10 7.21 20.78
C LEU A 162 3.27 6.47 21.45
N GLY A 163 4.43 6.38 20.79
CA GLY A 163 5.64 5.83 21.36
C GLY A 163 6.16 6.66 22.54
N ALA A 164 6.17 7.99 22.44
CA ALA A 164 6.61 8.88 23.49
C ALA A 164 5.70 8.81 24.73
N ASP A 165 4.38 8.82 24.54
CA ASP A 165 3.41 8.74 25.64
C ASP A 165 3.48 7.41 26.40
N PHE A 166 3.76 6.33 25.71
CA PHE A 166 3.96 5.02 26.34
C PHE A 166 5.17 5.03 27.30
N PHE A 167 6.27 5.68 26.91
CA PHE A 167 7.45 5.81 27.79
C PHE A 167 7.20 6.75 28.97
N VAL A 168 6.51 7.86 28.76
CA VAL A 168 6.24 8.87 29.82
C VAL A 168 5.30 8.30 30.86
N ASN A 169 4.20 7.67 30.49
CA ASN A 169 3.22 7.13 31.43
C ASN A 169 3.80 5.99 32.30
N ARG A 170 4.71 5.18 31.80
CA ARG A 170 5.38 4.18 32.62
C ARG A 170 6.41 4.77 33.59
N SER A 171 7.07 5.87 33.24
CA SER A 171 7.97 6.58 34.13
C SER A 171 7.22 7.26 35.28
N TYR A 172 5.96 7.68 35.10
CA TYR A 172 5.16 8.32 36.14
C TYR A 172 4.58 7.35 37.18
N MET A 173 4.39 6.08 36.83
CA MET A 173 3.98 5.04 37.79
C MET A 173 5.11 4.55 38.70
N ALA A 174 6.34 4.91 38.42
CA ALA A 174 7.51 4.60 39.26
C ALA A 174 7.66 5.49 40.50
N GLY A 175 6.65 6.29 40.84
CA GLY A 175 6.65 7.19 42.01
C GLY A 175 6.42 6.52 43.39
N THR A 176 6.42 5.20 43.51
CA THR A 176 6.44 4.52 44.77
C THR A 176 7.60 3.53 44.75
N SER A 177 8.62 3.90 45.49
CA SER A 177 9.80 3.15 45.90
C SER A 177 9.67 1.62 45.86
N THR A 178 9.90 1.04 44.71
CA THR A 178 10.39 -0.33 44.59
C THR A 178 11.17 -0.38 43.28
N THR A 179 12.46 -0.65 43.39
CA THR A 179 13.38 -0.90 42.31
C THR A 179 12.86 -2.06 41.46
N VAL A 180 12.04 -1.76 40.45
CA VAL A 180 11.72 -2.71 39.39
C VAL A 180 12.67 -2.39 38.23
N ASN A 181 13.84 -3.04 38.29
CA ASN A 181 14.78 -3.14 37.17
C ASN A 181 14.30 -4.12 36.09
N ASP A 182 13.00 -4.29 35.93
CA ASP A 182 12.46 -5.10 34.84
C ASP A 182 11.71 -4.20 33.88
N VAL A 183 12.48 -3.33 33.22
CA VAL A 183 12.03 -2.66 32.01
C VAL A 183 12.30 -3.61 30.86
N THR A 184 11.48 -4.64 30.73
CA THR A 184 11.24 -5.24 29.43
C THR A 184 10.37 -4.24 28.68
N ALA A 185 10.95 -3.06 28.46
CA ALA A 185 10.39 -2.08 27.55
C ALA A 185 10.35 -2.74 26.20
N LEU A 186 9.16 -3.05 25.71
CA LEU A 186 8.93 -3.20 24.30
C LEU A 186 9.62 -2.02 23.64
N ARG A 187 10.78 -2.27 23.08
CA ARG A 187 11.54 -1.25 22.38
C ARG A 187 10.78 -0.95 21.10
N TYR A 188 10.01 0.10 21.13
CA TYR A 188 9.57 0.78 19.93
C TYR A 188 10.85 1.37 19.33
N ASN A 189 11.62 0.53 18.67
CA ASN A 189 12.89 0.91 18.11
C ASN A 189 12.62 1.50 16.73
N MET A 190 12.34 2.81 16.70
CA MET A 190 12.33 3.54 15.44
C MET A 190 13.78 3.73 15.01
N ALA A 191 14.36 2.72 14.40
CA ALA A 191 15.68 2.82 13.80
C ALA A 191 15.54 3.50 12.44
N GLU A 192 16.18 4.62 12.27
CA GLU A 192 16.34 5.26 10.97
C GLU A 192 17.36 4.46 10.16
N LYS A 193 16.92 3.84 9.06
CA LYS A 193 17.79 3.11 8.14
C LYS A 193 17.81 3.83 6.80
N ASP A 194 18.99 4.24 6.36
CA ASP A 194 19.16 4.80 5.02
C ASP A 194 18.93 3.70 3.96
N GLY A 195 17.86 3.83 3.21
CA GLY A 195 17.60 2.96 2.08
C GLY A 195 18.49 3.29 0.89
N LYS A 196 18.82 2.29 0.08
CA LYS A 196 19.66 2.44 -1.14
C LYS A 196 19.08 3.41 -2.19
N PHE A 197 17.87 3.91 -2.01
CA PHE A 197 17.18 4.83 -2.92
C PHE A 197 16.99 6.25 -2.37
N GLY A 198 17.72 6.64 -1.30
CA GLY A 198 17.65 7.99 -0.75
C GLY A 198 16.36 8.31 0.02
N HIS A 199 15.52 7.32 0.32
CA HIS A 199 14.39 7.47 1.21
C HIS A 199 14.78 7.07 2.63
N LYS A 200 14.43 7.93 3.60
CA LYS A 200 14.53 7.59 5.01
C LYS A 200 13.40 6.62 5.35
N ILE A 201 13.77 5.39 5.65
CA ILE A 201 12.86 4.34 6.06
C ILE A 201 12.94 4.24 7.57
N MET A 202 11.79 4.35 8.24
CA MET A 202 11.68 4.12 9.67
C MET A 202 11.25 2.67 9.89
N MET A 203 12.05 1.91 10.62
CA MET A 203 11.68 0.55 11.02
C MET A 203 10.92 0.60 12.34
N VAL A 204 9.77 -0.02 12.36
CA VAL A 204 8.97 -0.23 13.58
C VAL A 204 8.94 -1.73 13.85
N ASP A 205 9.59 -2.14 14.92
CA ASP A 205 9.62 -3.53 15.34
C ASP A 205 8.57 -3.74 16.43
N THR A 206 7.71 -4.70 16.21
CA THR A 206 6.71 -5.16 17.18
C THR A 206 7.00 -6.59 17.58
N ILE A 207 6.31 -7.09 18.61
CA ILE A 207 6.44 -8.51 19.03
C ILE A 207 5.96 -9.49 17.97
N HIS A 208 5.09 -9.05 17.04
CA HIS A 208 4.50 -9.90 16.01
C HIS A 208 5.28 -9.87 14.70
N GLY A 209 5.95 -8.75 14.40
CA GLY A 209 6.70 -8.59 13.17
C GLY A 209 7.25 -7.16 13.02
N SER A 210 7.94 -6.93 11.92
CA SER A 210 8.54 -5.63 11.60
C SER A 210 7.82 -4.96 10.44
N MET A 211 7.68 -3.63 10.52
CA MET A 211 7.20 -2.84 9.39
C MET A 211 8.21 -1.76 9.01
N ALA A 212 8.44 -1.62 7.71
CA ALA A 212 9.20 -0.53 7.14
C ALA A 212 8.25 0.63 6.82
N LEU A 213 8.28 1.68 7.64
CA LEU A 213 7.41 2.84 7.49
C LEU A 213 8.01 3.82 6.48
N VAL A 214 7.30 4.07 5.39
CA VAL A 214 7.70 4.97 4.32
C VAL A 214 6.67 6.08 4.18
N LYS A 215 7.15 7.32 4.06
CA LYS A 215 6.28 8.46 3.80
C LYS A 215 5.77 8.43 2.36
N GLU A 216 4.43 8.39 2.20
CA GLU A 216 3.77 8.46 0.91
C GLU A 216 3.26 9.89 0.64
N PRO A 217 3.85 10.61 -0.36
CA PRO A 217 3.45 11.98 -0.66
C PRO A 217 2.02 12.12 -1.20
N LEU A 218 1.45 11.05 -1.76
CA LEU A 218 0.10 11.06 -2.33
C LEU A 218 -0.99 10.93 -1.26
N PHE A 219 -0.64 10.54 -0.04
CA PHE A 219 -1.59 10.46 1.08
C PHE A 219 -1.89 11.85 1.62
N ARG A 220 -2.73 12.58 0.89
CA ARG A 220 -3.20 13.95 1.19
C ARG A 220 -4.70 14.06 0.98
N GLY A 221 -5.31 15.09 1.56
CA GLY A 221 -6.76 15.31 1.47
C GLY A 221 -7.52 14.18 2.15
N PHE A 222 -8.33 13.43 1.41
CA PHE A 222 -9.10 12.30 1.95
C PHE A 222 -8.24 11.18 2.54
N ALA A 223 -7.02 11.02 2.06
CA ALA A 223 -6.08 10.00 2.52
C ALA A 223 -5.06 10.52 3.56
N SER A 224 -5.28 11.72 4.13
CA SER A 224 -4.34 12.31 5.10
C SER A 224 -4.16 11.48 6.38
N GLY A 225 -5.16 10.67 6.75
CA GLY A 225 -5.12 9.76 7.88
C GLY A 225 -4.73 8.31 7.54
N PHE A 226 -4.30 8.01 6.29
CA PHE A 226 -4.05 6.63 5.87
C PHE A 226 -2.67 6.14 6.28
N LEU A 227 -2.67 4.89 6.78
CA LEU A 227 -1.51 4.01 6.81
C LEU A 227 -1.92 2.71 6.13
N GLN A 228 -1.17 2.32 5.13
CA GLN A 228 -1.41 1.12 4.34
C GLN A 228 -0.22 0.18 4.46
N MET A 229 -0.42 -0.96 5.10
CA MET A 229 0.60 -2.01 5.19
C MET A 229 0.41 -3.00 4.05
N VAL A 230 1.48 -3.25 3.34
CA VAL A 230 1.50 -4.08 2.13
C VAL A 230 2.56 -5.16 2.28
N ASP A 231 2.17 -6.36 1.97
CA ASP A 231 3.09 -7.47 1.76
C ASP A 231 3.51 -7.48 0.28
N LEU A 232 4.77 -7.19 0.02
CA LEU A 232 5.27 -7.04 -1.35
C LEU A 232 5.33 -8.36 -2.13
N ASP A 233 5.34 -9.48 -1.44
CA ASP A 233 5.35 -10.80 -2.09
C ASP A 233 3.99 -11.13 -2.72
N HIS A 234 2.94 -10.44 -2.28
CA HIS A 234 1.56 -10.64 -2.71
C HIS A 234 1.00 -9.51 -3.57
N VAL A 235 1.84 -8.59 -4.02
CA VAL A 235 1.44 -7.48 -4.91
C VAL A 235 2.31 -7.45 -6.14
N ALA A 236 1.71 -7.48 -7.32
CA ALA A 236 2.43 -7.45 -8.58
C ALA A 236 1.87 -6.42 -9.56
N TYR A 237 2.77 -5.68 -10.19
CA TYR A 237 2.45 -4.83 -11.33
C TYR A 237 2.32 -5.68 -12.59
N ARG A 238 1.17 -5.60 -13.27
CA ARG A 238 0.85 -6.40 -14.46
C ARG A 238 0.62 -5.52 -15.69
N PRO A 239 1.65 -5.28 -16.51
CA PRO A 239 1.45 -4.65 -17.81
C PRO A 239 0.73 -5.61 -18.75
N LEU A 240 -0.06 -5.06 -19.67
CA LEU A 240 -0.72 -5.87 -20.69
C LEU A 240 0.30 -6.31 -21.74
N VAL A 241 0.63 -7.60 -21.72
CA VAL A 241 1.55 -8.21 -22.67
C VAL A 241 0.88 -9.44 -23.28
N GLY A 242 0.81 -9.51 -24.62
CA GLY A 242 0.23 -10.66 -25.30
C GLY A 242 0.32 -10.53 -26.82
N ASN A 243 0.27 -11.66 -27.52
CA ASN A 243 0.31 -11.74 -28.99
C ASN A 243 1.44 -10.95 -29.66
N GLY A 244 2.61 -10.87 -29.03
CA GLY A 244 3.75 -10.10 -29.55
C GLY A 244 3.65 -8.59 -29.31
N VAL A 245 2.63 -8.11 -28.62
CA VAL A 245 2.45 -6.70 -28.26
C VAL A 245 2.74 -6.52 -26.77
N ASN A 246 3.63 -5.61 -26.46
CA ASN A 246 3.90 -5.16 -25.08
C ASN A 246 3.36 -3.72 -24.93
N ARG A 247 2.41 -3.53 -24.03
CA ARG A 247 1.79 -2.22 -23.75
C ARG A 247 2.24 -1.62 -22.43
N ASP A 248 3.37 -2.09 -21.91
CA ASP A 248 4.06 -1.39 -20.84
C ASP A 248 4.49 0.01 -21.30
N THR A 249 5.00 0.81 -20.41
CA THR A 249 5.32 2.21 -20.67
C THR A 249 6.17 2.39 -21.94
N HIS A 250 5.59 3.01 -22.93
CA HIS A 250 6.25 3.33 -24.19
C HIS A 250 5.89 4.74 -24.67
N ILE A 251 6.73 5.27 -25.55
CA ILE A 251 6.60 6.61 -26.07
C ILE A 251 6.16 6.53 -27.53
N VAL A 252 5.09 7.22 -27.87
CA VAL A 252 4.65 7.43 -29.25
C VAL A 252 5.01 8.86 -29.63
N THR A 253 5.88 9.00 -30.61
CA THR A 253 6.37 10.31 -31.07
C THR A 253 5.61 10.80 -32.30
N ASN A 254 5.53 12.12 -32.48
CA ASN A 254 4.92 12.78 -33.62
C ASN A 254 3.44 12.39 -33.83
N VAL A 255 2.63 12.57 -32.80
CA VAL A 255 1.18 12.22 -32.79
C VAL A 255 0.32 13.38 -33.28
N GLN A 256 0.91 14.52 -33.60
CA GLN A 256 0.20 15.70 -34.11
C GLN A 256 -0.44 15.46 -35.49
N SER A 257 -1.49 16.22 -35.80
CA SER A 257 -2.08 16.25 -37.13
C SER A 257 -1.10 16.85 -38.15
N ALA A 258 -1.20 16.43 -39.39
CA ALA A 258 -0.24 16.84 -40.44
C ALA A 258 -0.29 18.36 -40.78
N ASP A 259 -1.37 19.04 -40.43
CA ASP A 259 -1.64 20.46 -40.62
C ASP A 259 -1.24 21.35 -39.44
N GLU A 260 -0.78 20.73 -38.32
CA GLU A 260 -0.44 21.46 -37.10
C GLU A 260 1.08 21.75 -37.04
N ASP A 261 1.45 23.02 -36.86
CA ASP A 261 2.84 23.45 -36.66
C ASP A 261 3.27 23.32 -35.19
N LEU A 262 3.26 22.05 -34.70
CA LEU A 262 3.69 21.70 -33.36
C LEU A 262 4.31 20.30 -33.34
N ARG A 263 4.98 19.99 -32.23
CA ARG A 263 5.38 18.63 -31.90
C ARG A 263 4.56 18.14 -30.74
N LYS A 264 3.98 16.95 -30.91
CA LYS A 264 3.21 16.26 -29.89
C LYS A 264 3.72 14.83 -29.73
N ASP A 265 4.18 14.50 -28.55
CA ASP A 265 4.59 13.16 -28.19
C ASP A 265 3.71 12.68 -27.04
N MET A 266 3.45 11.38 -26.96
CA MET A 266 2.57 10.78 -25.96
C MET A 266 3.28 9.62 -25.26
N ILE A 267 3.14 9.59 -23.93
CA ILE A 267 3.50 8.45 -23.10
C ILE A 267 2.24 7.61 -22.92
N LEU A 268 2.33 6.32 -23.17
CA LEU A 268 1.24 5.38 -23.03
C LEU A 268 1.68 4.20 -22.18
N THR A 269 0.83 3.84 -21.22
CA THR A 269 0.99 2.63 -20.38
C THR A 269 -0.35 1.96 -20.25
N GLU A 270 -0.39 0.65 -20.37
CA GLU A 270 -1.57 -0.14 -20.05
C GLU A 270 -1.20 -1.22 -19.06
N ALA A 271 -1.66 -1.06 -17.84
CA ALA A 271 -1.30 -1.95 -16.74
C ALA A 271 -2.43 -2.05 -15.71
N GLY A 272 -2.38 -3.09 -14.91
CA GLY A 272 -3.23 -3.31 -13.75
C GLY A 272 -2.41 -3.73 -12.55
N LEU A 273 -3.05 -3.75 -11.40
CA LEU A 273 -2.50 -4.27 -10.16
C LEU A 273 -3.07 -5.66 -9.93
N GLU A 274 -2.21 -6.59 -9.55
CA GLU A 274 -2.59 -7.91 -9.06
C GLU A 274 -2.29 -7.98 -7.58
N VAL A 275 -3.27 -8.36 -6.80
CA VAL A 275 -3.14 -8.59 -5.36
C VAL A 275 -3.57 -10.02 -5.10
N SER A 276 -2.66 -10.83 -4.56
CA SER A 276 -2.92 -12.16 -4.03
C SER A 276 -2.97 -12.09 -2.51
N LEU A 277 -3.71 -13.00 -1.88
CA LEU A 277 -3.87 -13.06 -0.42
C LEU A 277 -4.14 -11.67 0.20
N PRO A 278 -5.25 -11.01 -0.15
CA PRO A 278 -5.56 -9.66 0.34
C PRO A 278 -5.62 -9.58 1.88
N GLU A 279 -5.85 -10.70 2.56
CA GLU A 279 -5.84 -10.84 4.01
C GLU A 279 -4.49 -10.58 4.68
N THR A 280 -3.39 -10.55 3.91
CA THR A 280 -2.06 -10.21 4.42
C THR A 280 -1.82 -8.70 4.51
N HIS A 281 -2.72 -7.90 3.95
CA HIS A 281 -2.64 -6.45 3.92
C HIS A 281 -3.48 -5.81 5.01
N TYR A 282 -3.16 -4.55 5.36
CA TYR A 282 -3.86 -3.80 6.37
C TYR A 282 -4.02 -2.34 5.96
N LEU A 283 -5.16 -1.76 6.25
CA LEU A 283 -5.43 -0.34 6.06
C LEU A 283 -5.94 0.27 7.36
N LEU A 284 -5.24 1.27 7.85
CA LEU A 284 -5.67 2.11 8.97
C LEU A 284 -6.05 3.49 8.45
N HIS A 285 -7.21 3.96 8.83
CA HIS A 285 -7.67 5.33 8.64
C HIS A 285 -7.81 6.02 9.99
N LEU A 286 -6.96 6.99 10.24
CA LEU A 286 -7.06 7.87 11.42
C LEU A 286 -7.93 9.08 11.10
N GLU A 287 -9.03 9.21 11.82
CA GLU A 287 -9.93 10.34 11.72
C GLU A 287 -9.42 11.51 12.57
N GLY A 288 -9.56 12.74 12.05
CA GLY A 288 -9.19 13.96 12.77
C GLY A 288 -7.72 14.36 12.70
N VAL A 289 -6.97 13.85 11.71
CA VAL A 289 -5.58 14.23 11.41
C VAL A 289 -5.45 15.09 10.14
#